data_5bb0a0194eee3c8176e1a925852e3d9b
#
_entry.id   5bb0a0194eee3c8176e1a925852e3d9b
#
_cell.length_a   1.000
_cell.length_b   1.000
_cell.length_c   1.000
_cell.angle_alpha   90.00
_cell.angle_beta   90.00
_cell.angle_gamma   90.00
#
_symmetry.space_group_name_H-M   'P 1'
#
loop_
_entity.id
_entity.type
_entity.pdbx_description
1 polymer ?
#
loop_
_entity_poly.entity_id
_entity_poly.type
_entity_poly.pdbx_seq_one_letter_code
_entity_poly.pdbx_strand_id
1 'polypeptide(L)' 'MKCQNCSNDFEEKDIHESHDVPTYLWEGNRKGRKNQADKWGRHNLCKSCHDKYEELLRKHLRNCAWAFASLYFINKGGNE' A
#
# COMPACT_ATOMS: atom_id res chain seq x y z
N MET A 1 -11.74 17.59 -10.43
CA MET A 1 -10.42 17.11 -10.00
C MET A 1 -10.03 15.88 -10.82
N LYS A 2 -8.83 15.84 -11.31
CA LYS A 2 -8.39 14.72 -12.16
C LYS A 2 -7.76 13.59 -11.37
N CYS A 3 -8.11 12.37 -11.75
CA CYS A 3 -7.39 11.19 -11.28
C CYS A 3 -5.98 11.19 -11.86
N GLN A 4 -4.96 11.03 -11.05
CA GLN A 4 -3.58 11.07 -11.50
C GLN A 4 -3.14 9.85 -12.30
N ASN A 5 -3.97 8.80 -12.31
CA ASN A 5 -3.68 7.60 -13.07
C ASN A 5 -4.40 7.55 -14.42
N CYS A 6 -5.73 7.68 -14.43
CA CYS A 6 -6.49 7.58 -15.68
C CYS A 6 -6.75 8.92 -16.36
N SER A 7 -6.47 10.02 -15.70
CA SER A 7 -6.63 11.39 -16.19
C SER A 7 -8.06 11.85 -16.46
N ASN A 8 -9.05 11.08 -16.03
CA ASN A 8 -10.44 11.46 -16.11
C ASN A 8 -10.80 12.44 -15.02
N ASP A 9 -11.76 13.33 -15.31
CA ASP A 9 -12.27 14.28 -14.32
C ASP A 9 -13.33 13.63 -13.45
N PHE A 10 -13.25 13.91 -12.15
CA PHE A 10 -14.21 13.44 -11.16
C PHE A 10 -14.55 14.57 -10.20
N GLU A 11 -15.65 14.44 -9.48
CA GLU A 11 -15.94 15.33 -8.37
C GLU A 11 -14.92 15.08 -7.24
N GLU A 12 -14.63 16.12 -6.48
CA GLU A 12 -13.64 16.04 -5.42
C GLU A 12 -13.94 14.91 -4.42
N LYS A 13 -15.23 14.68 -4.14
CA LYS A 13 -15.66 13.60 -3.24
C LYS A 13 -15.36 12.20 -3.77
N ASP A 14 -15.19 12.06 -5.09
CA ASP A 14 -14.91 10.78 -5.75
C ASP A 14 -13.42 10.53 -5.95
N ILE A 15 -12.58 11.47 -5.55
CA ILE A 15 -11.13 11.33 -5.60
C ILE A 15 -10.62 10.99 -4.22
N HIS A 16 -9.82 9.94 -4.14
CA HIS A 16 -9.22 9.46 -2.90
C HIS A 16 -7.73 9.77 -2.89
N GLU A 17 -7.25 10.25 -1.76
CA GLU A 17 -5.83 10.47 -1.56
C GLU A 17 -5.22 9.14 -1.10
N SER A 18 -4.46 8.52 -1.99
CA SER A 18 -3.87 7.21 -1.77
C SER A 18 -2.40 7.33 -1.43
N HIS A 19 -1.97 6.69 -0.35
CA HIS A 19 -0.55 6.58 -0.04
C HIS A 19 0.12 5.61 -1.01
N ASP A 20 1.28 5.99 -1.54
CA ASP A 20 2.05 5.12 -2.43
C ASP A 20 2.55 3.89 -1.68
N VAL A 21 2.94 4.09 -0.43
CA VAL A 21 3.31 2.99 0.47
C VAL A 21 2.29 2.97 1.61
N PRO A 22 1.46 1.93 1.71
CA PRO A 22 0.38 1.89 2.70
C PRO A 22 0.86 1.99 4.15
N THR A 23 -0.01 2.57 4.99
CA THR A 23 0.30 2.76 6.41
C THR A 23 0.55 1.45 7.14
N TYR A 24 -0.11 0.37 6.75
CA TYR A 24 0.02 -0.92 7.44
C TYR A 24 1.40 -1.59 7.24
N LEU A 25 2.23 -1.06 6.34
CA LEU A 25 3.59 -1.58 6.14
C LEU A 25 4.58 -1.03 7.15
N TRP A 26 4.18 -0.02 7.93
CA TRP A 26 5.07 0.64 8.87
C TRP A 26 4.81 0.17 10.29
N GLU A 27 5.87 0.16 11.09
CA GLU A 27 5.80 -0.18 12.50
C GLU A 27 5.42 1.03 13.33
N GLY A 28 4.91 0.77 14.53
CA GLY A 28 4.58 1.81 15.49
C GLY A 28 3.08 2.02 15.63
N ASN A 29 2.71 3.11 16.29
CA ASN A 29 1.31 3.44 16.47
C ASN A 29 0.71 4.01 15.18
N ARG A 30 -0.61 4.22 15.18
CA ARG A 30 -1.34 4.70 14.01
C ARG A 30 -0.80 6.02 13.47
N LYS A 31 -0.47 6.95 14.35
CA LYS A 31 0.04 8.27 13.97
C LYS A 31 1.43 8.17 13.35
N GLY A 32 2.30 7.38 13.96
CA GLY A 32 3.65 7.17 13.44
C GLY A 32 3.66 6.49 12.08
N ARG A 33 2.79 5.49 11.88
CA ARG A 33 2.65 4.82 10.59
C ARG A 33 2.18 5.77 9.50
N LYS A 34 1.20 6.60 9.82
CA LYS A 34 0.70 7.60 8.88
C LYS A 34 1.80 8.60 8.51
N ASN A 35 2.55 9.09 9.48
CA ASN A 35 3.64 10.02 9.23
C ASN A 35 4.70 9.44 8.31
N GLN A 36 5.04 8.18 8.49
CA GLN A 36 6.02 7.51 7.61
C GLN A 36 5.47 7.30 6.22
N ALA A 37 4.23 6.86 6.09
CA ALA A 37 3.58 6.69 4.80
C ALA A 37 3.50 8.03 4.05
N ASP A 38 3.22 9.12 4.74
CA ASP A 38 3.14 10.46 4.15
C ASP A 38 4.48 10.89 3.54
N LYS A 39 5.60 10.44 4.08
CA LYS A 39 6.93 10.78 3.56
C LYS A 39 7.22 10.16 2.20
N TRP A 40 6.56 9.07 1.86
CA TRP A 40 6.80 8.36 0.60
C TRP A 40 5.91 8.83 -0.54
N GLY A 41 5.00 9.75 -0.24
CA GLY A 41 4.17 10.34 -1.25
C GLY A 41 2.76 9.79 -1.31
N ARG A 42 1.93 10.54 -2.00
CA ARG A 42 0.51 10.26 -2.16
C ARG A 42 0.07 10.61 -3.55
N HIS A 43 -0.96 9.94 -4.04
CA HIS A 43 -1.57 10.23 -5.32
C HIS A 43 -3.08 10.39 -5.16
N ASN A 44 -3.65 11.27 -5.96
CA ASN A 44 -5.10 11.46 -6.01
C ASN A 44 -5.67 10.52 -7.07
N LEU A 45 -6.41 9.52 -6.65
CA LEU A 45 -6.93 8.48 -7.52
C LEU A 45 -8.45 8.40 -7.40
N CYS A 46 -9.12 8.15 -8.51
CA CYS A 46 -10.53 7.80 -8.46
C CYS A 46 -10.69 6.44 -7.79
N LYS A 47 -11.91 6.12 -7.35
CA LYS A 47 -12.16 4.88 -6.62
C LYS A 47 -11.68 3.65 -7.40
N SER A 48 -11.99 3.59 -8.68
CA SER A 48 -11.59 2.46 -9.54
C SER A 48 -10.07 2.28 -9.60
N CYS A 49 -9.33 3.36 -9.80
CA CYS A 49 -7.87 3.31 -9.85
C CYS A 49 -7.26 2.99 -8.48
N HIS A 50 -7.86 3.55 -7.42
CA HIS A 50 -7.41 3.26 -6.05
C HIS A 50 -7.60 1.80 -5.71
N ASP A 51 -8.78 1.23 -6.01
CA ASP A 51 -9.07 -0.17 -5.73
C ASP A 51 -8.13 -1.10 -6.51
N LYS A 52 -7.86 -0.76 -7.77
CA LYS A 52 -6.94 -1.53 -8.59
C LYS A 52 -5.50 -1.46 -8.07
N TYR A 53 -5.07 -0.29 -7.65
CA TYR A 53 -3.74 -0.11 -7.05
C TYR A 53 -3.59 -0.96 -5.80
N GLU A 54 -4.59 -0.93 -4.92
CA GLU A 54 -4.62 -1.73 -3.70
C GLU A 54 -4.58 -3.22 -4.01
N GLU A 55 -5.36 -3.66 -4.99
CA GLU A 55 -5.39 -5.06 -5.40
C GLU A 55 -4.03 -5.55 -5.90
N LEU A 56 -3.41 -4.78 -6.79
CA LEU A 56 -2.10 -5.12 -7.34
C LEU A 56 -1.02 -5.10 -6.26
N LEU A 57 -1.07 -4.10 -5.39
CA LEU A 57 -0.12 -3.99 -4.30
C LEU A 57 -0.21 -5.17 -3.34
N ARG A 58 -1.42 -5.56 -2.96
CA ARG A 58 -1.65 -6.72 -2.09
C ARG A 58 -1.14 -8.01 -2.72
N LYS A 59 -1.32 -8.15 -4.03
CA LYS A 59 -0.82 -9.31 -4.77
C LYS A 59 0.70 -9.39 -4.70
N HIS A 60 1.38 -8.28 -4.94
CA HIS A 60 2.84 -8.23 -4.85
C HIS A 60 3.35 -8.44 -3.44
N LEU A 61 2.70 -7.83 -2.46
CA LEU A 61 3.05 -8.00 -1.05
C LEU A 61 2.87 -9.44 -0.59
N ARG A 62 1.83 -10.10 -1.06
CA ARG A 62 1.58 -11.52 -0.75
C ARG A 62 2.73 -12.38 -1.23
N ASN A 63 3.20 -12.14 -2.46
CA ASN A 63 4.33 -12.87 -3.02
C ASN A 63 5.62 -12.60 -2.25
N CYS A 64 5.88 -11.34 -1.90
CA CYS A 64 7.05 -10.97 -1.10
C CYS A 64 6.98 -11.52 0.31
N ALA A 65 5.79 -11.48 0.92
CA ALA A 65 5.59 -12.00 2.26
C ALA A 65 5.83 -13.51 2.32
N TRP A 66 5.41 -14.24 1.30
CA TRP A 66 5.65 -15.68 1.20
C TRP A 66 7.16 -15.98 1.16
N ALA A 67 7.89 -15.27 0.33
CA ALA A 67 9.34 -15.45 0.21
C ALA A 67 10.05 -15.09 1.51
N PHE A 68 9.67 -13.99 2.13
CA PHE A 68 10.23 -13.55 3.41
C PHE A 68 9.93 -14.58 4.52
N ALA A 69 8.70 -15.05 4.59
CA ALA A 69 8.31 -16.04 5.60
C ALA A 69 9.09 -17.33 5.44
N SER A 70 9.30 -17.76 4.20
CA SER A 70 10.10 -18.97 3.92
C SER A 70 11.50 -18.86 4.47
N LEU A 71 12.17 -17.72 4.25
CA LEU A 71 13.52 -17.48 4.76
C LEU A 71 13.53 -17.35 6.27
N TYR A 72 12.58 -16.61 6.82
CA TYR A 72 12.50 -16.38 8.26
C TYR A 72 12.24 -17.67 9.04
N PHE A 73 11.28 -18.45 8.58
CA PHE A 73 10.91 -19.69 9.27
C PHE A 73 11.91 -20.82 9.05
N ILE A 74 12.63 -20.83 7.94
CA ILE A 74 13.74 -21.76 7.74
C ILE A 74 14.81 -21.52 8.78
N ASN A 75 15.17 -20.25 9.02
CA ASN A 75 16.19 -19.91 10.01
C ASN A 75 15.79 -20.25 11.44
N LYS A 76 14.49 -20.19 11.75
CA LYS A 76 13.98 -20.52 13.08
C LYS A 76 13.46 -21.96 13.17
N GLY A 77 12.71 -22.37 12.15
CA GLY A 77 12.07 -23.66 12.13
C GLY A 77 13.05 -24.82 11.97
N GLY A 78 14.18 -24.56 11.35
CA GLY A 78 15.22 -25.56 11.24
C GLY A 78 15.81 -26.02 12.57
N ASN A 79 15.46 -25.31 13.62
CA ASN A 79 15.88 -25.64 14.97
C ASN A 79 14.94 -26.61 15.70
N GLU A 80 13.84 -26.93 15.09
CA GLU A 80 12.86 -27.85 15.66
C GLU A 80 13.35 -29.30 15.67
#